data_48327915624a34327a47872e641691c7
#
_entry.id   48327915624a34327a47872e641691c7
#
_cell.length_a   1.000
_cell.length_b   1.000
_cell.length_c   1.000
_cell.angle_alpha   90.00
_cell.angle_beta   90.00
_cell.angle_gamma   90.00
#
_symmetry.space_group_name_H-M   'P 1'
#
loop_
_entity.id
_entity.type
_entity.pdbx_description
1 polymer ?
#
loop_
_entity_poly.entity_id
_entity_poly.type
_entity_poly.pdbx_seq_one_letter_code
_entity_poly.pdbx_strand_id
1 'polypeptide(L)'
;MQQYLDLMNRVMKEGTLKADRTGTGTKSVFGHQMRFDLSEGFPCITTKKLHLRSIIHELLWFLKGDTNIKYLKDNGVRIWDEWADENGDLGHVYGYQWRSWPTPDGRHIDQISKVIEQIKNTPDSRRMIVSAWNVGEIEEMALPPCHAFFQFYVADGKLSCQLYQRSADIFLGVPFNIASYALLTMMVAQVCQLELGEFVHTLGDAHIYTNHFEQTELQMSRDIRPLPTMKINPEVKNIFDFKFEDFELENYDPHPHIKGKVAV
;
A
#
# COMPACT_ATOMS: atom_id res chain seq x y z
N MET A 1 -3.48 -11.02 11.59
CA MET A 1 -2.08 -10.58 11.28
C MET A 1 -1.06 -11.73 11.29
N GLN A 2 -1.50 -12.95 11.61
CA GLN A 2 -0.62 -14.14 11.60
C GLN A 2 0.04 -14.38 10.24
N GLN A 3 -0.72 -14.21 9.15
CA GLN A 3 -0.23 -14.38 7.77
C GLN A 3 0.99 -13.49 7.43
N TYR A 4 1.14 -12.32 8.06
CA TYR A 4 2.32 -11.48 7.89
C TYR A 4 3.55 -12.06 8.63
N LEU A 5 3.38 -12.57 9.85
CA LEU A 5 4.47 -13.25 10.58
C LEU A 5 4.85 -14.56 9.90
N ASP A 6 3.90 -15.28 9.33
CA ASP A 6 4.15 -16.50 8.56
C ASP A 6 5.01 -16.21 7.33
N LEU A 7 4.76 -15.09 6.63
CA LEU A 7 5.62 -14.62 5.54
C LEU A 7 7.04 -14.32 6.02
N MET A 8 7.21 -13.57 7.12
CA MET A 8 8.52 -13.28 7.70
C MET A 8 9.28 -14.58 8.01
N ASN A 9 8.61 -15.51 8.68
CA ASN A 9 9.18 -16.81 9.05
C ASN A 9 9.55 -17.65 7.81
N ARG A 10 8.69 -17.66 6.77
CA ARG A 10 8.97 -18.32 5.50
C ARG A 10 10.24 -17.78 4.86
N VAL A 11 10.38 -16.44 4.76
CA VAL A 11 11.57 -15.83 4.16
C VAL A 11 12.81 -16.11 4.99
N MET A 12 12.73 -16.01 6.33
CA MET A 12 13.87 -16.30 7.20
C MET A 12 14.32 -17.76 7.14
N LYS A 13 13.42 -18.72 6.92
CA LYS A 13 13.75 -20.14 6.84
C LYS A 13 14.12 -20.62 5.44
N GLU A 14 13.31 -20.26 4.43
CA GLU A 14 13.35 -20.84 3.09
C GLU A 14 13.98 -19.91 2.05
N GLY A 15 14.11 -18.61 2.37
CA GLY A 15 14.57 -17.60 1.41
C GLY A 15 16.02 -17.81 0.98
N THR A 16 16.28 -17.42 -0.27
CA THR A 16 17.62 -17.45 -0.87
C THR A 16 18.31 -16.09 -0.67
N LEU A 17 19.58 -16.12 -0.28
CA LEU A 17 20.41 -14.90 -0.22
C LEU A 17 20.72 -14.40 -1.62
N LYS A 18 20.51 -13.12 -1.84
CA LYS A 18 20.73 -12.43 -3.12
C LYS A 18 21.44 -11.10 -2.89
N ALA A 19 22.29 -10.72 -3.82
CA ALA A 19 22.74 -9.34 -3.96
C ALA A 19 21.55 -8.46 -4.43
N ASP A 20 21.60 -7.19 -4.08
CA ASP A 20 20.63 -6.19 -4.53
C ASP A 20 21.32 -4.90 -4.99
N ARG A 21 20.55 -4.00 -5.61
CA ARG A 21 21.05 -2.73 -6.14
C ARG A 21 21.72 -1.85 -5.05
N THR A 22 21.28 -1.93 -3.82
CA THR A 22 21.79 -1.11 -2.71
C THR A 22 23.11 -1.64 -2.12
N GLY A 23 23.53 -2.86 -2.51
CA GLY A 23 24.70 -3.53 -1.93
C GLY A 23 24.51 -4.07 -0.51
N THR A 24 23.30 -3.92 0.08
CA THR A 24 22.98 -4.43 1.43
C THR A 24 22.84 -5.94 1.43
N GLY A 25 22.28 -6.50 0.36
CA GLY A 25 21.88 -7.89 0.26
C GLY A 25 20.51 -8.19 0.87
N THR A 26 19.84 -9.19 0.32
CA THR A 26 18.51 -9.60 0.75
C THR A 26 18.41 -11.11 0.91
N LYS A 27 17.47 -11.56 1.73
CA LYS A 27 16.97 -12.94 1.73
C LYS A 27 15.55 -12.92 1.21
N SER A 28 15.24 -13.69 0.16
CA SER A 28 13.95 -13.56 -0.54
C SER A 28 13.34 -14.90 -0.94
N VAL A 29 12.00 -14.89 -1.06
CA VAL A 29 11.21 -15.92 -1.76
C VAL A 29 10.47 -15.26 -2.92
N PHE A 30 10.21 -16.03 -3.98
CA PHE A 30 9.45 -15.55 -5.12
C PHE A 30 8.03 -16.11 -5.08
N GLY A 31 7.05 -15.21 -5.04
CA GLY A 31 5.64 -15.56 -4.99
C GLY A 31 5.14 -15.89 -3.58
N HIS A 32 4.27 -15.01 -3.06
CA HIS A 32 3.53 -15.24 -1.82
C HIS A 32 2.21 -14.47 -1.85
N GLN A 33 1.18 -14.98 -1.19
CA GLN A 33 -0.10 -14.29 -1.08
C GLN A 33 -0.59 -14.32 0.36
N MET A 34 -1.05 -13.17 0.84
CA MET A 34 -1.72 -13.00 2.13
C MET A 34 -3.16 -12.54 1.90
N ARG A 35 -4.07 -12.91 2.79
CA ARG A 35 -5.48 -12.47 2.79
C ARG A 35 -5.83 -11.86 4.13
N PHE A 36 -6.57 -10.77 4.09
CA PHE A 36 -7.03 -10.02 5.26
C PHE A 36 -8.54 -9.78 5.11
N ASP A 37 -9.35 -10.39 5.96
CA ASP A 37 -10.78 -10.10 6.05
C ASP A 37 -10.95 -8.73 6.72
N LEU A 38 -11.42 -7.74 5.96
CA LEU A 38 -11.57 -6.38 6.45
C LEU A 38 -12.78 -6.20 7.40
N SER A 39 -13.66 -7.20 7.47
CA SER A 39 -14.75 -7.22 8.43
C SER A 39 -14.30 -7.56 9.86
N GLU A 40 -13.13 -8.22 10.01
CA GLU A 40 -12.55 -8.57 11.32
C GLU A 40 -11.82 -7.40 12.00
N GLY A 41 -11.53 -6.34 11.27
CA GLY A 41 -10.83 -5.16 11.77
C GLY A 41 -9.82 -4.61 10.76
N PHE A 42 -9.18 -3.50 11.09
CA PHE A 42 -8.21 -2.86 10.22
C PHE A 42 -6.84 -3.55 10.32
N PRO A 43 -6.26 -4.06 9.20
CA PRO A 43 -5.04 -4.85 9.24
C PRO A 43 -3.77 -3.98 9.44
N CYS A 44 -3.73 -3.27 10.54
CA CYS A 44 -2.56 -2.55 11.02
C CYS A 44 -1.79 -3.46 11.98
N ILE A 45 -0.54 -3.80 11.66
CA ILE A 45 0.23 -4.75 12.48
C ILE A 45 0.41 -4.22 13.91
N THR A 46 0.37 -5.15 14.87
CA THR A 46 0.54 -4.85 16.31
C THR A 46 1.89 -5.27 16.87
N THR A 47 2.66 -6.06 16.14
CA THR A 47 3.98 -6.54 16.55
C THR A 47 5.08 -5.47 16.52
N LYS A 48 4.82 -4.36 15.86
CA LYS A 48 5.54 -3.07 15.99
C LYS A 48 4.61 -1.91 15.65
N LYS A 49 4.84 -0.75 16.27
CA LYS A 49 4.07 0.46 15.99
C LYS A 49 4.36 1.00 14.59
N LEU A 50 3.32 1.24 13.80
CA LEU A 50 3.38 1.92 12.50
C LEU A 50 3.09 3.42 12.63
N HIS A 51 3.62 4.20 11.70
CA HIS A 51 3.36 5.64 11.61
C HIS A 51 2.15 5.89 10.68
N LEU A 52 0.94 5.68 11.20
CA LEU A 52 -0.31 5.78 10.45
C LEU A 52 -0.49 7.12 9.72
N ARG A 53 -0.02 8.22 10.34
CA ARG A 53 -0.05 9.54 9.71
C ARG A 53 0.60 9.54 8.31
N SER A 54 1.77 8.91 8.17
CA SER A 54 2.43 8.80 6.87
C SER A 54 1.62 7.99 5.88
N ILE A 55 1.01 6.89 6.32
CA ILE A 55 0.20 6.01 5.47
C ILE A 55 -1.01 6.76 4.90
N ILE A 56 -1.74 7.48 5.76
CA ILE A 56 -2.93 8.24 5.34
C ILE A 56 -2.55 9.37 4.38
N HIS A 57 -1.55 10.20 4.74
CA HIS A 57 -1.14 11.31 3.88
C HIS A 57 -0.59 10.85 2.53
N GLU A 58 0.18 9.74 2.49
CA GLU A 58 0.67 9.17 1.23
C GLU A 58 -0.49 8.71 0.34
N LEU A 59 -1.48 8.00 0.90
CA LEU A 59 -2.65 7.55 0.14
C LEU A 59 -3.46 8.74 -0.41
N LEU A 60 -3.68 9.77 0.40
CA LEU A 60 -4.37 10.99 -0.03
C LEU A 60 -3.59 11.72 -1.12
N TRP A 61 -2.26 11.74 -1.03
CA TRP A 61 -1.37 12.31 -2.03
C TRP A 61 -1.44 11.54 -3.36
N PHE A 62 -1.44 10.21 -3.34
CA PHE A 62 -1.68 9.39 -4.54
C PHE A 62 -3.05 9.68 -5.16
N LEU A 63 -4.10 9.78 -4.36
CA LEU A 63 -5.46 10.07 -4.85
C LEU A 63 -5.60 11.47 -5.44
N LYS A 64 -4.74 12.42 -5.07
CA LYS A 64 -4.66 13.74 -5.71
C LYS A 64 -3.96 13.71 -7.06
N GLY A 65 -3.24 12.63 -7.39
CA GLY A 65 -2.43 12.55 -8.61
C GLY A 65 -1.17 13.40 -8.56
N ASP A 66 -0.76 13.83 -7.35
CA ASP A 66 0.40 14.68 -7.13
C ASP A 66 1.69 13.84 -7.17
N THR A 67 2.78 14.43 -7.64
CA THR A 67 4.12 13.84 -7.72
C THR A 67 5.14 14.62 -6.90
N ASN A 68 4.78 15.82 -6.46
CA ASN A 68 5.65 16.67 -5.65
C ASN A 68 5.46 16.38 -4.16
N ILE A 69 6.56 16.18 -3.45
CA ILE A 69 6.56 15.83 -2.02
C ILE A 69 6.25 17.00 -1.08
N LYS A 70 6.01 18.21 -1.61
CA LYS A 70 5.71 19.39 -0.79
C LYS A 70 4.53 19.15 0.15
N TYR A 71 3.43 18.58 -0.35
CA TYR A 71 2.27 18.24 0.49
C TYR A 71 2.65 17.29 1.63
N LEU A 72 3.47 16.28 1.35
CA LEU A 72 3.93 15.31 2.36
C LEU A 72 4.80 16.00 3.43
N LYS A 73 5.76 16.83 3.01
CA LYS A 73 6.63 17.62 3.92
C LYS A 73 5.84 18.60 4.80
N ASP A 74 4.89 19.31 4.22
CA ASP A 74 4.01 20.24 4.94
C ASP A 74 3.19 19.53 6.03
N ASN A 75 2.92 18.23 5.86
CA ASN A 75 2.24 17.36 6.81
C ASN A 75 3.17 16.50 7.69
N GLY A 76 4.48 16.77 7.68
CA GLY A 76 5.47 16.08 8.51
C GLY A 76 5.79 14.65 8.04
N VAL A 77 5.50 14.32 6.78
CA VAL A 77 5.77 13.02 6.16
C VAL A 77 7.02 13.13 5.28
N ARG A 78 8.01 12.27 5.54
CA ARG A 78 9.32 12.31 4.91
C ARG A 78 9.74 11.02 4.22
N ILE A 79 8.80 10.12 3.99
CA ILE A 79 9.10 8.77 3.47
C ILE A 79 9.53 8.78 2.00
N TRP A 80 9.44 9.91 1.31
CA TRP A 80 9.84 10.10 -0.09
C TRP A 80 11.01 11.06 -0.28
N ASP A 81 11.55 11.65 0.79
CA ASP A 81 12.59 12.71 0.73
C ASP A 81 13.86 12.25 -0.01
N GLU A 82 14.22 10.96 0.08
CA GLU A 82 15.46 10.40 -0.48
C GLU A 82 15.41 10.18 -2.01
N TRP A 83 14.21 10.19 -2.61
CA TRP A 83 14.01 9.94 -4.04
C TRP A 83 13.62 11.18 -4.84
N ALA A 84 13.18 12.23 -4.17
CA ALA A 84 12.76 13.44 -4.85
C ALA A 84 13.96 14.24 -5.39
N ASP A 85 13.76 14.89 -6.52
CA ASP A 85 14.73 15.79 -7.10
C ASP A 85 14.88 17.10 -6.27
N GLU A 86 15.69 18.02 -6.74
CA GLU A 86 15.94 19.34 -6.08
C GLU A 86 14.67 20.20 -5.97
N ASN A 87 13.67 19.99 -6.83
CA ASN A 87 12.37 20.67 -6.81
C ASN A 87 11.32 19.92 -5.98
N GLY A 88 11.66 18.75 -5.45
CA GLY A 88 10.76 17.90 -4.70
C GLY A 88 9.85 17.03 -5.56
N ASP A 89 10.17 16.84 -6.84
CA ASP A 89 9.38 16.03 -7.77
C ASP A 89 9.94 14.60 -7.88
N LEU A 90 9.05 13.65 -8.14
CA LEU A 90 9.35 12.22 -8.28
C LEU A 90 9.12 11.70 -9.72
N GLY A 91 8.70 12.59 -10.64
CA GLY A 91 8.22 12.18 -11.96
C GLY A 91 6.85 11.51 -11.90
N HIS A 92 6.45 10.86 -12.97
CA HIS A 92 5.09 10.32 -13.14
C HIS A 92 4.83 9.03 -12.33
N VAL A 93 5.13 9.04 -11.01
CA VAL A 93 4.95 7.90 -10.12
C VAL A 93 3.48 7.74 -9.70
N TYR A 94 3.12 6.57 -9.23
CA TYR A 94 1.86 6.14 -8.60
C TYR A 94 0.62 7.02 -8.87
N GLY A 95 0.48 8.13 -8.13
CA GLY A 95 -0.70 9.00 -8.19
C GLY A 95 -0.93 9.61 -9.56
N TYR A 96 0.13 9.99 -10.26
CA TYR A 96 0.01 10.47 -11.63
C TYR A 96 -0.57 9.39 -12.54
N GLN A 97 -0.03 8.17 -12.50
CA GLN A 97 -0.54 7.06 -13.30
C GLN A 97 -2.01 6.72 -12.95
N TRP A 98 -2.36 6.77 -11.67
CA TRP A 98 -3.72 6.50 -11.22
C TRP A 98 -4.73 7.52 -11.73
N ARG A 99 -4.34 8.79 -11.80
CA ARG A 99 -5.25 9.92 -12.03
C ARG A 99 -5.11 10.56 -13.42
N SER A 100 -4.01 10.34 -14.08
CA SER A 100 -3.68 11.05 -15.33
C SER A 100 -2.84 10.21 -16.30
N TRP A 101 -3.24 8.94 -16.51
CA TRP A 101 -2.53 8.03 -17.41
C TRP A 101 -2.53 8.60 -18.84
N PRO A 102 -1.35 8.90 -19.45
CA PRO A 102 -1.27 9.48 -20.77
C PRO A 102 -1.62 8.46 -21.86
N THR A 103 -2.26 8.92 -22.93
CA THR A 103 -2.57 8.11 -24.11
C THR A 103 -1.90 8.69 -25.35
N PRO A 104 -1.63 7.89 -26.41
CA PRO A 104 -0.95 8.35 -27.62
C PRO A 104 -1.67 9.48 -28.38
N ASP A 105 -2.98 9.63 -28.17
CA ASP A 105 -3.80 10.70 -28.76
C ASP A 105 -3.86 11.97 -27.91
N GLY A 106 -3.04 12.07 -26.85
CA GLY A 106 -2.92 13.24 -25.98
C GLY A 106 -4.01 13.35 -24.91
N ARG A 107 -4.92 12.39 -24.80
CA ARG A 107 -5.86 12.32 -23.66
C ARG A 107 -5.18 11.78 -22.42
N HIS A 108 -5.78 12.03 -21.28
CA HIS A 108 -5.40 11.45 -19.99
C HIS A 108 -6.55 10.66 -19.40
N ILE A 109 -6.24 9.52 -18.80
CA ILE A 109 -7.23 8.62 -18.20
C ILE A 109 -7.12 8.70 -16.69
N ASP A 110 -8.21 9.09 -16.03
CA ASP A 110 -8.37 8.94 -14.59
C ASP A 110 -8.87 7.52 -14.27
N GLN A 111 -7.94 6.63 -13.90
CA GLN A 111 -8.24 5.23 -13.62
C GLN A 111 -9.08 5.08 -12.35
N ILE A 112 -8.86 5.93 -11.32
CA ILE A 112 -9.62 5.87 -10.05
C ILE A 112 -11.09 6.23 -10.30
N SER A 113 -11.37 7.32 -11.02
CA SER A 113 -12.74 7.68 -11.36
C SER A 113 -13.43 6.59 -12.17
N LYS A 114 -12.73 6.03 -13.17
CA LYS A 114 -13.28 4.94 -14.00
C LYS A 114 -13.58 3.66 -13.21
N VAL A 115 -12.69 3.25 -12.32
CA VAL A 115 -12.91 2.02 -11.54
C VAL A 115 -14.08 2.19 -10.57
N ILE A 116 -14.24 3.36 -9.95
CA ILE A 116 -15.39 3.67 -9.09
C ILE A 116 -16.70 3.65 -9.89
N GLU A 117 -16.69 4.23 -11.09
CA GLU A 117 -17.84 4.16 -12.01
C GLU A 117 -18.19 2.70 -12.38
N GLN A 118 -17.18 1.88 -12.69
CA GLN A 118 -17.38 0.47 -12.99
C GLN A 118 -17.95 -0.31 -11.81
N ILE A 119 -17.44 -0.10 -10.58
CA ILE A 119 -17.94 -0.74 -9.36
C ILE A 119 -19.43 -0.41 -9.17
N LYS A 120 -19.85 0.85 -9.41
CA LYS A 120 -21.25 1.28 -9.24
C LYS A 120 -22.17 0.77 -10.33
N ASN A 121 -21.73 0.78 -11.58
CA ASN A 121 -22.61 0.54 -12.73
C ASN A 121 -22.51 -0.87 -13.32
N THR A 122 -21.38 -1.55 -13.14
CA THR A 122 -21.09 -2.88 -13.67
C THR A 122 -20.27 -3.72 -12.69
N PRO A 123 -20.81 -4.01 -11.47
CA PRO A 123 -20.07 -4.65 -10.39
C PRO A 123 -19.52 -6.04 -10.75
N ASP A 124 -20.11 -6.74 -11.71
CA ASP A 124 -19.65 -8.04 -12.21
C ASP A 124 -18.46 -7.94 -13.18
N SER A 125 -17.96 -6.73 -13.45
CA SER A 125 -16.83 -6.50 -14.37
C SER A 125 -15.55 -7.13 -13.83
N ARG A 126 -14.83 -7.83 -14.71
CA ARG A 126 -13.48 -8.36 -14.46
C ARG A 126 -12.37 -7.41 -14.88
N ARG A 127 -12.73 -6.13 -15.19
CA ARG A 127 -11.82 -5.09 -15.71
C ARG A 127 -11.58 -3.94 -14.74
N MET A 128 -11.96 -4.11 -13.48
CA MET A 128 -11.80 -3.10 -12.43
C MET A 128 -10.34 -3.05 -11.94
N ILE A 129 -9.44 -2.61 -12.83
CA ILE A 129 -7.99 -2.60 -12.61
C ILE A 129 -7.48 -1.15 -12.63
N VAL A 130 -6.53 -0.85 -11.73
CA VAL A 130 -5.73 0.37 -11.71
C VAL A 130 -4.26 -0.03 -11.78
N SER A 131 -3.52 0.50 -12.76
CA SER A 131 -2.10 0.22 -12.97
C SER A 131 -1.26 1.46 -12.72
N ALA A 132 -0.16 1.30 -11.98
CA ALA A 132 0.90 2.29 -11.88
C ALA A 132 2.10 1.95 -12.78
N TRP A 133 2.15 0.71 -13.31
CA TRP A 133 3.24 0.24 -14.14
C TRP A 133 3.04 0.67 -15.59
N ASN A 134 3.57 1.85 -15.94
CA ASN A 134 3.55 2.39 -17.30
C ASN A 134 4.92 2.13 -17.96
N VAL A 135 4.99 1.13 -18.82
CA VAL A 135 6.23 0.73 -19.50
C VAL A 135 6.84 1.87 -20.33
N GLY A 136 6.00 2.79 -20.83
CA GLY A 136 6.48 3.92 -21.64
C GLY A 136 7.15 5.03 -20.85
N GLU A 137 6.95 5.09 -19.52
CA GLU A 137 7.45 6.17 -18.66
C GLU A 137 8.28 5.68 -17.47
N ILE A 138 8.49 4.35 -17.35
CA ILE A 138 9.07 3.75 -16.14
C ILE A 138 10.51 4.19 -15.87
N GLU A 139 11.29 4.49 -16.92
CA GLU A 139 12.67 4.94 -16.82
C GLU A 139 12.79 6.40 -16.37
N GLU A 140 11.72 7.18 -16.48
CA GLU A 140 11.64 8.58 -16.07
C GLU A 140 11.16 8.76 -14.63
N MET A 141 10.74 7.67 -13.98
CA MET A 141 10.28 7.68 -12.60
C MET A 141 11.46 7.64 -11.64
N ALA A 142 11.43 8.47 -10.60
CA ALA A 142 12.44 8.46 -9.53
C ALA A 142 12.55 7.08 -8.87
N LEU A 143 11.41 6.36 -8.77
CA LEU A 143 11.34 4.99 -8.28
C LEU A 143 10.25 4.22 -9.05
N PRO A 144 10.61 3.18 -9.85
CA PRO A 144 9.62 2.32 -10.50
C PRO A 144 8.66 1.68 -9.48
N PRO A 145 7.32 1.71 -9.73
CA PRO A 145 6.33 1.30 -8.76
C PRO A 145 6.53 -0.12 -8.23
N CYS A 146 6.68 -0.29 -6.92
CA CYS A 146 6.75 -1.59 -6.27
C CYS A 146 5.37 -2.26 -6.22
N HIS A 147 4.34 -1.55 -5.78
CA HIS A 147 2.94 -1.96 -5.88
C HIS A 147 2.42 -1.56 -7.27
N ALA A 148 2.53 -2.50 -8.22
CA ALA A 148 2.45 -2.22 -9.64
C ALA A 148 1.03 -2.03 -10.16
N PHE A 149 0.08 -2.84 -9.71
CA PHE A 149 -1.34 -2.71 -10.03
C PHE A 149 -2.22 -3.39 -9.00
N PHE A 150 -3.49 -2.97 -8.96
CA PHE A 150 -4.50 -3.60 -8.11
C PHE A 150 -5.82 -3.75 -8.85
N GLN A 151 -6.64 -4.70 -8.39
CA GLN A 151 -7.92 -5.04 -8.96
C GLN A 151 -8.99 -5.10 -7.87
N PHE A 152 -10.15 -4.53 -8.15
CA PHE A 152 -11.33 -4.69 -7.30
C PHE A 152 -12.21 -5.84 -7.77
N TYR A 153 -12.94 -6.40 -6.82
CA TYR A 153 -13.90 -7.47 -7.03
C TYR A 153 -15.13 -7.24 -6.14
N VAL A 154 -16.31 -7.35 -6.73
CA VAL A 154 -17.58 -7.23 -6.01
C VAL A 154 -18.28 -8.58 -6.02
N ALA A 155 -18.68 -9.07 -4.86
CA ALA A 155 -19.50 -10.26 -4.69
C ALA A 155 -20.34 -10.16 -3.42
N ASP A 156 -21.58 -10.60 -3.47
CA ASP A 156 -22.49 -10.62 -2.32
C ASP A 156 -22.61 -9.25 -1.60
N GLY A 157 -22.57 -8.16 -2.38
CA GLY A 157 -22.62 -6.80 -1.83
C GLY A 157 -21.34 -6.32 -1.14
N LYS A 158 -20.24 -7.08 -1.25
CA LYS A 158 -18.95 -6.78 -0.62
C LYS A 158 -17.89 -6.40 -1.66
N LEU A 159 -17.03 -5.44 -1.29
CA LEU A 159 -15.89 -5.04 -2.10
C LEU A 159 -14.61 -5.67 -1.55
N SER A 160 -13.87 -6.34 -2.42
CA SER A 160 -12.51 -6.85 -2.18
C SER A 160 -11.51 -6.18 -3.11
N CYS A 161 -10.25 -6.13 -2.69
CA CYS A 161 -9.14 -5.60 -3.48
C CYS A 161 -7.97 -6.59 -3.48
N GLN A 162 -7.40 -6.86 -4.65
CA GLN A 162 -6.15 -7.59 -4.77
C GLN A 162 -5.05 -6.69 -5.32
N LEU A 163 -3.94 -6.59 -4.58
CA LEU A 163 -2.73 -5.91 -4.98
C LEU A 163 -1.67 -6.89 -5.50
N TYR A 164 -1.05 -6.60 -6.63
CA TYR A 164 0.23 -7.20 -7.02
C TYR A 164 1.39 -6.25 -6.73
N GLN A 165 2.26 -6.66 -5.81
CA GLN A 165 3.48 -5.95 -5.46
C GLN A 165 4.69 -6.74 -5.96
N ARG A 166 5.39 -6.20 -6.98
CA ARG A 166 6.51 -6.87 -7.66
C ARG A 166 7.76 -7.02 -6.79
N SER A 167 7.96 -6.07 -5.87
CA SER A 167 9.12 -5.98 -4.98
C SER A 167 8.62 -5.55 -3.60
N ALA A 168 8.89 -6.35 -2.59
CA ALA A 168 8.28 -6.22 -1.27
C ALA A 168 9.30 -6.33 -0.15
N ASP A 169 9.77 -5.18 0.37
CA ASP A 169 10.49 -5.10 1.63
C ASP A 169 9.54 -5.46 2.77
N ILE A 170 9.69 -6.68 3.29
CA ILE A 170 8.75 -7.24 4.27
C ILE A 170 8.84 -6.49 5.59
N PHE A 171 10.03 -6.05 6.00
CA PHE A 171 10.20 -5.42 7.31
C PHE A 171 9.71 -3.97 7.35
N LEU A 172 10.08 -3.12 6.37
CA LEU A 172 9.68 -1.70 6.36
C LEU A 172 8.43 -1.43 5.51
N GLY A 173 8.41 -1.87 4.25
CA GLY A 173 7.41 -1.46 3.27
C GLY A 173 6.08 -2.21 3.38
N VAL A 174 6.10 -3.54 3.45
CA VAL A 174 4.88 -4.37 3.41
C VAL A 174 3.83 -3.98 4.46
N PRO A 175 4.16 -3.69 5.72
CA PRO A 175 3.17 -3.24 6.70
C PRO A 175 2.46 -1.94 6.31
N PHE A 176 3.16 -0.99 5.70
CA PHE A 176 2.59 0.25 5.16
C PHE A 176 1.65 -0.04 4.00
N ASN A 177 2.06 -0.93 3.08
CA ASN A 177 1.24 -1.29 1.91
C ASN A 177 -0.03 -2.03 2.31
N ILE A 178 0.02 -2.96 3.30
CA ILE A 178 -1.17 -3.64 3.83
C ILE A 178 -2.17 -2.60 4.36
N ALA A 179 -1.74 -1.70 5.24
CA ALA A 179 -2.61 -0.70 5.83
C ALA A 179 -3.15 0.30 4.79
N SER A 180 -2.30 0.74 3.84
CA SER A 180 -2.67 1.69 2.79
C SER A 180 -3.75 1.13 1.85
N TYR A 181 -3.58 -0.10 1.35
CA TYR A 181 -4.55 -0.70 0.43
C TYR A 181 -5.81 -1.21 1.14
N ALA A 182 -5.72 -1.63 2.39
CA ALA A 182 -6.90 -1.87 3.22
C ALA A 182 -7.72 -0.58 3.38
N LEU A 183 -7.07 0.55 3.69
CA LEU A 183 -7.72 1.85 3.81
C LEU A 183 -8.35 2.29 2.48
N LEU A 184 -7.62 2.17 1.36
CA LEU A 184 -8.16 2.45 0.02
C LEU A 184 -9.41 1.61 -0.27
N THR A 185 -9.39 0.32 0.08
CA THR A 185 -10.54 -0.58 -0.11
C THR A 185 -11.74 -0.11 0.72
N MET A 186 -11.52 0.29 1.97
CA MET A 186 -12.57 0.83 2.84
C MET A 186 -13.16 2.14 2.29
N MET A 187 -12.31 3.07 1.81
CA MET A 187 -12.73 4.32 1.20
C MET A 187 -13.59 4.09 -0.06
N VAL A 188 -13.15 3.18 -0.94
CA VAL A 188 -13.89 2.85 -2.17
C VAL A 188 -15.20 2.13 -1.83
N ALA A 189 -15.21 1.21 -0.87
CA ALA A 189 -16.43 0.53 -0.41
C ALA A 189 -17.46 1.56 0.08
N GLN A 190 -17.04 2.54 0.91
CA GLN A 190 -17.92 3.59 1.42
C GLN A 190 -18.54 4.44 0.28
N VAL A 191 -17.74 4.94 -0.66
CA VAL A 191 -18.24 5.80 -1.74
C VAL A 191 -19.07 5.03 -2.78
N CYS A 192 -18.93 3.70 -2.82
CA CYS A 192 -19.71 2.80 -3.65
C CYS A 192 -20.90 2.15 -2.90
N GLN A 193 -21.06 2.40 -1.59
CA GLN A 193 -22.12 1.85 -0.73
C GLN A 193 -22.10 0.31 -0.69
N LEU A 194 -20.90 -0.27 -0.59
CA LEU A 194 -20.66 -1.70 -0.46
C LEU A 194 -20.13 -2.03 0.94
N GLU A 195 -20.38 -3.26 1.39
CA GLU A 195 -19.73 -3.81 2.58
C GLU A 195 -18.27 -4.16 2.31
N LEU A 196 -17.51 -4.40 3.38
CA LEU A 196 -16.10 -4.78 3.29
C LEU A 196 -15.96 -6.28 3.02
N GLY A 197 -15.16 -6.62 2.03
CA GLY A 197 -14.68 -7.96 1.75
C GLY A 197 -13.25 -8.17 2.24
N GLU A 198 -12.38 -8.67 1.35
CA GLU A 198 -10.99 -8.99 1.66
C GLU A 198 -10.02 -8.00 1.00
N PHE A 199 -8.88 -7.77 1.65
CA PHE A 199 -7.67 -7.32 0.98
C PHE A 199 -6.76 -8.52 0.72
N VAL A 200 -6.43 -8.77 -0.55
CA VAL A 200 -5.54 -9.85 -1.00
C VAL A 200 -4.23 -9.24 -1.46
N HIS A 201 -3.14 -9.57 -0.78
CA HIS A 201 -1.81 -9.04 -1.08
C HIS A 201 -0.93 -10.11 -1.74
N THR A 202 -0.72 -9.96 -3.03
CA THR A 202 0.12 -10.87 -3.84
C THR A 202 1.49 -10.24 -4.06
N LEU A 203 2.54 -10.93 -3.65
CA LEU A 203 3.92 -10.49 -3.69
C LEU A 203 4.71 -11.25 -4.76
N GLY A 204 5.53 -10.54 -5.52
CA GLY A 204 6.54 -11.10 -6.40
C GLY A 204 7.81 -11.46 -5.63
N ASP A 205 8.86 -10.62 -5.70
CA ASP A 205 10.08 -10.76 -4.88
C ASP A 205 9.77 -10.23 -3.46
N ALA A 206 9.54 -11.16 -2.53
CA ALA A 206 9.28 -10.86 -1.13
C ALA A 206 10.57 -11.07 -0.33
N HIS A 207 11.14 -9.97 0.20
CA HIS A 207 12.48 -10.01 0.76
C HIS A 207 12.60 -9.29 2.10
N ILE A 208 13.61 -9.71 2.86
CA ILE A 208 14.11 -9.04 4.07
C ILE A 208 15.56 -8.66 3.81
N TYR A 209 15.90 -7.40 3.98
CA TYR A 209 17.28 -6.93 3.90
C TYR A 209 18.13 -7.55 5.00
N THR A 210 19.40 -7.88 4.71
CA THR A 210 20.28 -8.57 5.67
C THR A 210 20.51 -7.76 6.94
N ASN A 211 20.50 -6.44 6.84
CA ASN A 211 20.62 -5.51 7.97
C ASN A 211 19.33 -5.42 8.84
N HIS A 212 18.26 -6.15 8.49
CA HIS A 212 17.01 -6.23 9.25
C HIS A 212 16.74 -7.61 9.88
N PHE A 213 17.68 -8.55 9.83
CA PHE A 213 17.44 -9.91 10.37
C PHE A 213 17.16 -9.89 11.88
N GLU A 214 17.97 -9.19 12.66
CA GLU A 214 17.78 -9.08 14.13
C GLU A 214 16.43 -8.40 14.47
N GLN A 215 16.08 -7.34 13.74
CA GLN A 215 14.80 -6.64 13.91
C GLN A 215 13.60 -7.53 13.55
N THR A 216 13.76 -8.36 12.51
CA THR A 216 12.75 -9.32 12.08
C THR A 216 12.55 -10.41 13.13
N GLU A 217 13.62 -10.97 13.68
CA GLU A 217 13.58 -11.96 14.78
C GLU A 217 12.91 -11.38 16.01
N LEU A 218 13.28 -10.16 16.40
CA LEU A 218 12.63 -9.44 17.51
C LEU A 218 11.13 -9.24 17.23
N GLN A 219 10.75 -8.85 16.03
CA GLN A 219 9.34 -8.65 15.68
C GLN A 219 8.55 -9.95 15.73
N MET A 220 9.10 -11.05 15.21
CA MET A 220 8.48 -12.38 15.24
C MET A 220 8.35 -12.98 16.66
N SER A 221 9.18 -12.54 17.62
CA SER A 221 9.09 -12.99 19.01
C SER A 221 7.95 -12.35 19.81
N ARG A 222 7.25 -11.35 19.23
CA ARG A 222 6.18 -10.59 19.91
C ARG A 222 4.81 -11.18 19.63
N ASP A 223 3.97 -11.17 20.66
CA ASP A 223 2.58 -11.61 20.52
C ASP A 223 1.77 -10.66 19.63
N ILE A 224 0.89 -11.26 18.83
CA ILE A 224 -0.11 -10.52 18.06
C ILE A 224 -1.19 -10.04 19.05
N ARG A 225 -1.52 -8.75 18.98
CA ARG A 225 -2.63 -8.14 19.73
C ARG A 225 -3.85 -7.98 18.83
N PRO A 226 -5.04 -7.74 19.40
CA PRO A 226 -6.27 -7.51 18.63
C PRO A 226 -6.09 -6.44 17.54
N LEU A 227 -6.79 -6.60 16.42
CA LEU A 227 -6.81 -5.62 15.35
C LEU A 227 -7.50 -4.33 15.84
N PRO A 228 -6.99 -3.16 15.45
CA PRO A 228 -7.68 -1.91 15.67
C PRO A 228 -8.88 -1.74 14.74
N THR A 229 -9.71 -0.74 15.03
CA THR A 229 -10.82 -0.33 14.18
C THR A 229 -10.48 0.98 13.48
N MET A 230 -10.59 1.02 12.16
CA MET A 230 -10.51 2.27 11.40
C MET A 230 -11.90 2.85 11.24
N LYS A 231 -12.13 4.03 11.80
CA LYS A 231 -13.34 4.83 11.54
C LYS A 231 -13.06 5.79 10.38
N ILE A 232 -14.01 5.87 9.47
CA ILE A 232 -13.99 6.79 8.34
C ILE A 232 -15.23 7.68 8.45
N ASN A 233 -15.09 8.99 8.25
CA ASN A 233 -16.20 9.94 8.28
C ASN A 233 -17.27 9.52 7.24
N PRO A 234 -18.48 9.12 7.69
CA PRO A 234 -19.52 8.60 6.80
C PRO A 234 -20.14 9.66 5.88
N GLU A 235 -19.91 10.95 6.17
CA GLU A 235 -20.46 12.05 5.36
C GLU A 235 -19.68 12.25 4.05
N VAL A 236 -18.46 11.71 3.92
CA VAL A 236 -17.68 11.82 2.69
C VAL A 236 -18.22 10.82 1.65
N LYS A 237 -18.68 11.33 0.52
CA LYS A 237 -19.33 10.56 -0.56
C LYS A 237 -18.51 10.52 -1.86
N ASN A 238 -17.44 11.32 -1.96
CA ASN A 238 -16.53 11.32 -3.10
C ASN A 238 -15.13 10.95 -2.60
N ILE A 239 -14.47 10.03 -3.30
CA ILE A 239 -13.13 9.51 -2.94
C ILE A 239 -12.07 10.63 -2.85
N PHE A 240 -12.23 11.71 -3.59
CA PHE A 240 -11.28 12.82 -3.67
C PHE A 240 -11.50 13.91 -2.61
N ASP A 241 -12.60 13.83 -1.86
CA ASP A 241 -12.93 14.81 -0.82
C ASP A 241 -12.40 14.42 0.56
N PHE A 242 -11.90 13.19 0.71
CA PHE A 242 -11.30 12.75 1.97
C PHE A 242 -10.11 13.60 2.38
N LYS A 243 -10.04 13.89 3.68
CA LYS A 243 -8.95 14.60 4.35
C LYS A 243 -8.40 13.73 5.49
N PHE A 244 -7.25 14.08 6.01
CA PHE A 244 -6.62 13.35 7.11
C PHE A 244 -7.54 13.21 8.34
N GLU A 245 -8.32 14.26 8.65
CA GLU A 245 -9.24 14.33 9.79
C GLU A 245 -10.46 13.43 9.67
N ASP A 246 -10.71 12.85 8.47
CA ASP A 246 -11.81 11.92 8.25
C ASP A 246 -11.50 10.49 8.71
N PHE A 247 -10.27 10.24 9.20
CA PHE A 247 -9.80 8.92 9.61
C PHE A 247 -9.41 8.89 11.09
N GLU A 248 -9.96 7.96 11.85
CA GLU A 248 -9.62 7.73 13.24
C GLU A 248 -9.34 6.26 13.50
N LEU A 249 -8.12 5.95 14.00
CA LEU A 249 -7.75 4.59 14.38
C LEU A 249 -8.01 4.38 15.88
N GLU A 250 -8.99 3.56 16.20
CA GLU A 250 -9.36 3.21 17.58
C GLU A 250 -8.76 1.88 18.01
N ASN A 251 -8.49 1.74 19.30
CA ASN A 251 -8.01 0.51 19.93
C ASN A 251 -6.68 -0.01 19.35
N TYR A 252 -5.84 0.87 18.82
CA TYR A 252 -4.52 0.48 18.36
C TYR A 252 -3.52 0.39 19.50
N ASP A 253 -3.24 -0.84 19.94
CA ASP A 253 -2.29 -1.16 21.02
C ASP A 253 -1.11 -1.96 20.48
N PRO A 254 -0.17 -1.35 19.75
CA PRO A 254 0.99 -2.05 19.21
C PRO A 254 2.12 -2.17 20.23
N HIS A 255 3.00 -3.17 20.01
CA HIS A 255 4.31 -3.17 20.62
C HIS A 255 5.14 -1.95 20.18
N PRO A 256 6.18 -1.55 20.95
CA PRO A 256 7.03 -0.43 20.59
C PRO A 256 7.59 -0.54 19.18
N HIS A 257 7.84 0.61 18.56
CA HIS A 257 8.50 0.69 17.25
C HIS A 257 9.84 -0.04 17.24
N ILE A 258 10.16 -0.69 16.13
CA ILE A 258 11.49 -1.28 15.87
C ILE A 258 12.10 -0.48 14.71
N LYS A 259 13.23 0.19 14.98
CA LYS A 259 13.92 1.00 13.99
C LYS A 259 14.64 0.12 12.97
N GLY A 260 14.46 0.39 11.69
CA GLY A 260 15.22 -0.18 10.58
C GLY A 260 15.85 0.92 9.73
N LYS A 261 17.02 0.67 9.17
CA LYS A 261 17.67 1.59 8.23
C LYS A 261 17.16 1.30 6.82
N VAL A 262 16.68 2.34 6.14
CA VAL A 262 16.26 2.22 4.73
C VAL A 262 17.48 1.87 3.86
N ALA A 263 17.31 0.93 2.94
CA ALA A 263 18.30 0.60 1.92
C ALA A 263 18.01 1.44 0.67
N VAL A 264 18.93 2.31 0.27
CA VAL A 264 18.83 3.26 -0.86
C VAL A 264 19.94 3.03 -1.88
#